data_76b67340d6c65ef264b50492af2e92f6
#
_entry.id   76b67340d6c65ef264b50492af2e92f6
#
_cell.length_a   1.000
_cell.length_b   1.000
_cell.length_c   1.000
_cell.angle_alpha   90.00
_cell.angle_beta   90.00
_cell.angle_gamma   90.00
#
_symmetry.space_group_name_H-M   'P 1'
#
loop_
_entity.id
_entity.type
_entity.pdbx_description
1 polymer ?
#
loop_
_entity_poly.entity_id
_entity_poly.type
_entity_poly.pdbx_seq_one_letter_code
_entity_poly.pdbx_strand_id
1 'polypeptide(L)'
;MYISSAALIIDGKVIAACPEERLNREKFSRVFPKKAINYCLKKANIKFDQIDYIANSYNPAVHFKKFNPIFSNYRRFRGDYYYLIPDFLLNNERPLKEDSEYSYQKIKLGKKELNIYYITHHLCHAANGFYPSPFKKSAILTADGVGEDDSVNFLVGDNNKIKLLKRLKIPHSTGSFYSTFTEFFGYKPEADEWKVMALSAYGSKNNKYYKLIR
;
A
#
# COMPACT_ATOMS: atom_id res chain seq x y z
N MET A 1 -2.07 0.68 -8.57
CA MET A 1 -0.89 1.36 -9.18
C MET A 1 -0.18 2.12 -8.07
N TYR A 2 1.07 1.80 -7.77
CA TYR A 2 1.81 2.46 -6.70
C TYR A 2 2.44 3.75 -7.24
N ILE A 3 2.04 4.89 -6.69
CA ILE A 3 2.65 6.19 -6.98
C ILE A 3 3.75 6.42 -5.97
N SER A 4 4.93 6.81 -6.46
CA SER A 4 6.09 7.06 -5.60
C SER A 4 5.86 8.27 -4.71
N SER A 5 6.12 8.12 -3.42
CA SER A 5 5.99 9.16 -2.41
C SER A 5 6.97 8.94 -1.27
N ALA A 6 7.18 9.96 -0.44
CA ALA A 6 7.91 9.85 0.80
C ALA A 6 7.20 10.61 1.91
N ALA A 7 7.33 10.11 3.14
CA ALA A 7 6.90 10.79 4.35
C ALA A 7 8.00 10.67 5.41
N LEU A 8 8.11 11.67 6.26
CA LEU A 8 9.02 11.70 7.39
C LEU A 8 8.25 11.86 8.69
N ILE A 9 8.52 10.96 9.61
CA ILE A 9 7.93 10.95 10.95
C ILE A 9 9.07 11.10 11.97
N ILE A 10 8.92 12.01 12.91
CA ILE A 10 9.85 12.21 14.02
C ILE A 10 9.02 12.18 15.30
N ASP A 11 9.39 11.31 16.24
CA ASP A 11 8.73 11.16 17.55
C ASP A 11 7.20 11.00 17.43
N GLY A 12 6.74 10.19 16.47
CA GLY A 12 5.33 9.92 16.22
C GLY A 12 4.57 11.04 15.51
N LYS A 13 5.24 12.13 15.10
CA LYS A 13 4.63 13.26 14.39
C LYS A 13 5.03 13.24 12.91
N VAL A 14 4.06 13.38 12.02
CA VAL A 14 4.32 13.56 10.59
C VAL A 14 4.87 14.97 10.36
N ILE A 15 6.13 15.07 9.99
CA ILE A 15 6.81 16.34 9.71
C ILE A 15 6.58 16.81 8.29
N ALA A 16 6.63 15.88 7.34
CA ALA A 16 6.39 16.15 5.93
C ALA A 16 5.96 14.88 5.20
N ALA A 17 5.14 15.05 4.17
CA ALA A 17 4.80 14.00 3.21
C ALA A 17 4.63 14.63 1.83
N CYS A 18 5.14 13.96 0.78
CA CYS A 18 5.05 14.49 -0.58
C CYS A 18 5.08 13.36 -1.62
N PRO A 19 4.14 13.34 -2.59
CA PRO A 19 4.27 12.50 -3.77
C PRO A 19 5.39 13.02 -4.69
N GLU A 20 6.15 12.12 -5.28
CA GLU A 20 7.23 12.46 -6.22
C GLU A 20 6.73 13.25 -7.42
N GLU A 21 5.52 12.93 -7.91
CA GLU A 21 4.88 13.59 -9.05
C GLU A 21 4.69 15.12 -8.85
N ARG A 22 4.58 15.59 -7.61
CA ARG A 22 4.46 17.03 -7.32
C ARG A 22 5.77 17.76 -7.58
N LEU A 23 6.88 17.06 -7.50
CA LEU A 23 8.23 17.60 -7.60
C LEU A 23 8.91 17.32 -8.94
N ASN A 24 8.61 16.17 -9.57
CA ASN A 24 9.13 15.86 -10.90
C ASN A 24 8.18 16.24 -12.04
N ARG A 25 6.91 16.59 -11.71
CA ARG A 25 5.85 17.01 -12.65
C ARG A 25 5.38 15.90 -13.61
N GLU A 26 5.65 14.66 -13.28
CA GLU A 26 5.20 13.47 -14.01
C GLU A 26 4.03 12.82 -13.29
N LYS A 27 2.83 12.93 -13.83
CA LYS A 27 1.64 12.28 -13.26
C LYS A 27 1.83 10.77 -13.16
N PHE A 28 1.41 10.21 -12.00
CA PHE A 28 1.54 8.78 -11.70
C PHE A 28 3.00 8.29 -11.73
N SER A 29 3.94 9.15 -11.38
CA SER A 29 5.36 8.82 -11.34
C SER A 29 5.63 7.60 -10.45
N ARG A 30 6.41 6.65 -10.99
CA ARG A 30 6.81 5.41 -10.32
C ARG A 30 8.33 5.30 -10.12
N VAL A 31 9.06 6.36 -10.41
CA VAL A 31 10.50 6.40 -10.19
C VAL A 31 10.82 6.41 -8.70
N PHE A 32 12.03 6.04 -8.32
CA PHE A 32 12.47 6.16 -6.93
C PHE A 32 12.25 7.60 -6.41
N PRO A 33 11.59 7.80 -5.26
CA PRO A 33 11.09 9.11 -4.80
C PRO A 33 12.21 10.01 -4.24
N LYS A 34 13.26 10.23 -5.01
CA LYS A 34 14.45 10.97 -4.58
C LYS A 34 14.15 12.44 -4.21
N LYS A 35 13.31 13.10 -5.01
CA LYS A 35 12.95 14.51 -4.74
C LYS A 35 12.04 14.62 -3.51
N ALA A 36 11.09 13.68 -3.36
CA ALA A 36 10.20 13.63 -2.19
C ALA A 36 10.99 13.36 -0.89
N ILE A 37 11.93 12.41 -0.90
CA ILE A 37 12.83 12.16 0.23
C ILE A 37 13.62 13.43 0.58
N ASN A 38 14.27 14.05 -0.38
CA ASN A 38 15.03 15.28 -0.15
C ASN A 38 14.16 16.44 0.37
N TYR A 39 12.92 16.54 -0.11
CA TYR A 39 11.96 17.51 0.40
C TYR A 39 11.67 17.28 1.89
N CYS A 40 11.37 16.04 2.27
CA CYS A 40 11.07 15.68 3.66
C CYS A 40 12.28 15.96 4.58
N LEU A 41 13.48 15.56 4.20
CA LEU A 41 14.70 15.81 4.96
C LEU A 41 14.98 17.32 5.15
N LYS A 42 14.84 18.11 4.07
CA LYS A 42 15.00 19.57 4.13
C LYS A 42 13.97 20.21 5.04
N LYS A 43 12.71 19.76 5.03
CA LYS A 43 11.66 20.30 5.92
C LYS A 43 11.96 20.07 7.39
N ALA A 44 12.58 18.97 7.73
CA ALA A 44 13.00 18.66 9.10
C ALA A 44 14.38 19.21 9.46
N ASN A 45 15.10 19.78 8.49
CA ASN A 45 16.49 20.21 8.65
C ASN A 45 17.41 19.09 9.18
N ILE A 46 17.24 17.87 8.66
CA ILE A 46 18.06 16.71 9.00
C ILE A 46 18.73 16.13 7.76
N LYS A 47 19.78 15.34 7.99
CA LYS A 47 20.48 14.58 6.96
C LYS A 47 20.02 13.13 6.96
N PHE A 48 20.29 12.42 5.88
CA PHE A 48 19.88 11.00 5.72
C PHE A 48 20.54 10.08 6.76
N ASP A 49 21.75 10.39 7.22
CA ASP A 49 22.46 9.63 8.26
C ASP A 49 21.80 9.72 9.65
N GLN A 50 20.85 10.64 9.83
CA GLN A 50 20.06 10.77 11.06
C GLN A 50 18.77 9.94 11.03
N ILE A 51 18.46 9.27 9.94
CA ILE A 51 17.31 8.36 9.84
C ILE A 51 17.60 7.06 10.59
N ASP A 52 16.70 6.64 11.46
CA ASP A 52 16.83 5.39 12.23
C ASP A 52 16.17 4.22 11.53
N TYR A 53 15.05 4.43 10.85
CA TYR A 53 14.25 3.39 10.21
C TYR A 53 13.75 3.85 8.85
N ILE A 54 13.62 2.91 7.93
CA ILE A 54 12.95 3.12 6.63
C ILE A 54 11.81 2.11 6.56
N ALA A 55 10.62 2.56 6.17
CA ALA A 55 9.47 1.71 5.94
C ALA A 55 8.99 1.83 4.49
N ASN A 56 8.66 0.69 3.90
CA ASN A 56 8.04 0.58 2.58
C ASN A 56 6.64 -0.03 2.75
N SER A 57 5.65 0.55 2.08
CA SER A 57 4.24 0.15 2.16
C SER A 57 3.89 -1.03 1.23
N TYR A 58 4.82 -1.91 0.98
CA TYR A 58 4.64 -3.15 0.22
C TYR A 58 5.57 -4.22 0.76
N ASN A 59 5.04 -5.43 1.01
CA ASN A 59 5.81 -6.56 1.51
C ASN A 59 5.90 -7.68 0.48
N PRO A 60 6.93 -7.75 -0.36
CA PRO A 60 7.08 -8.77 -1.38
C PRO A 60 7.20 -10.19 -0.81
N ALA A 61 7.60 -10.35 0.47
CA ALA A 61 7.75 -11.64 1.10
C ALA A 61 6.43 -12.41 1.28
N VAL A 62 5.28 -11.74 1.22
CA VAL A 62 3.95 -12.38 1.25
C VAL A 62 3.81 -13.41 0.13
N HIS A 63 4.39 -13.15 -1.04
CA HIS A 63 4.29 -14.03 -2.21
C HIS A 63 5.15 -15.31 -2.10
N PHE A 64 6.08 -15.39 -1.15
CA PHE A 64 6.93 -16.58 -1.00
C PHE A 64 6.25 -17.76 -0.32
N LYS A 65 5.26 -17.49 0.50
CA LYS A 65 4.61 -18.53 1.28
C LYS A 65 3.55 -19.27 0.51
N LYS A 66 2.90 -18.59 -0.42
CA LYS A 66 1.79 -19.14 -1.16
C LYS A 66 1.76 -18.56 -2.56
N PHE A 67 2.08 -19.40 -3.54
CA PHE A 67 1.92 -19.03 -4.94
C PHE A 67 0.45 -18.77 -5.24
N ASN A 68 0.13 -17.56 -5.67
CA ASN A 68 -1.21 -17.24 -6.16
C ASN A 68 -1.16 -17.15 -7.69
N PRO A 69 -1.71 -18.16 -8.42
CA PRO A 69 -1.63 -18.21 -9.88
C PRO A 69 -2.33 -17.03 -10.57
N ILE A 70 -3.25 -16.34 -9.89
CA ILE A 70 -3.92 -15.15 -10.42
C ILE A 70 -2.90 -14.06 -10.71
N PHE A 71 -1.91 -13.86 -9.86
CA PHE A 71 -0.86 -12.85 -10.08
C PHE A 71 -0.01 -13.16 -11.31
N SER A 72 0.32 -14.42 -11.56
CA SER A 72 1.14 -14.81 -12.71
C SER A 72 0.44 -14.57 -14.05
N ASN A 73 -0.88 -14.57 -14.07
CA ASN A 73 -1.68 -14.34 -15.27
C ASN A 73 -1.82 -12.85 -15.62
N TYR A 74 -1.63 -11.95 -14.66
CA TYR A 74 -1.70 -10.53 -14.92
C TYR A 74 -0.35 -9.97 -15.34
N ARG A 75 -0.26 -9.41 -16.53
CA ARG A 75 0.98 -8.85 -17.12
C ARG A 75 1.71 -7.88 -16.19
N ARG A 76 0.99 -7.07 -15.44
CA ARG A 76 1.57 -6.07 -14.55
C ARG A 76 2.27 -6.65 -13.32
N PHE A 77 1.86 -7.83 -12.85
CA PHE A 77 2.46 -8.50 -11.69
C PHE A 77 3.63 -9.40 -12.05
N ARG A 78 3.85 -9.68 -13.35
CA ARG A 78 4.98 -10.51 -13.79
C ARG A 78 6.34 -9.92 -13.39
N GLY A 79 6.47 -8.59 -13.39
CA GLY A 79 7.67 -7.93 -12.93
C GLY A 79 8.01 -8.24 -11.47
N ASP A 80 7.00 -8.26 -10.59
CA ASP A 80 7.19 -8.57 -9.18
C ASP A 80 7.71 -10.00 -9.00
N TYR A 81 7.16 -10.97 -9.74
CA TYR A 81 7.59 -12.36 -9.67
C TYR A 81 8.98 -12.62 -10.24
N TYR A 82 9.31 -11.98 -11.36
CA TYR A 82 10.54 -12.30 -12.05
C TYR A 82 11.75 -11.49 -11.59
N TYR A 83 11.52 -10.32 -10.99
CA TYR A 83 12.60 -9.41 -10.63
C TYR A 83 12.61 -9.06 -9.14
N LEU A 84 11.51 -8.52 -8.61
CA LEU A 84 11.49 -8.04 -7.23
C LEU A 84 11.53 -9.15 -6.20
N ILE A 85 10.79 -10.25 -6.44
CA ILE A 85 10.72 -11.35 -5.49
C ILE A 85 12.03 -12.13 -5.39
N PRO A 86 12.68 -12.55 -6.50
CA PRO A 86 13.98 -13.19 -6.44
C PRO A 86 15.05 -12.31 -5.80
N ASP A 87 15.10 -11.02 -6.14
CA ASP A 87 16.06 -10.08 -5.55
C ASP A 87 15.83 -9.94 -4.04
N PHE A 88 14.59 -9.82 -3.62
CA PHE A 88 14.24 -9.79 -2.21
C PHE A 88 14.63 -11.08 -1.48
N LEU A 89 14.42 -12.25 -2.08
CA LEU A 89 14.81 -13.54 -1.50
C LEU A 89 16.30 -13.68 -1.24
N LEU A 90 17.09 -13.16 -2.17
CA LEU A 90 18.55 -13.27 -2.08
C LEU A 90 19.14 -12.36 -1.00
N ASN A 91 18.50 -11.22 -0.78
CA ASN A 91 19.06 -10.12 0.00
C ASN A 91 18.39 -9.91 1.38
N ASN A 92 17.29 -10.63 1.68
CA ASN A 92 16.53 -10.36 2.90
C ASN A 92 16.33 -11.57 3.80
N GLU A 93 16.27 -11.30 5.10
CA GLU A 93 15.77 -12.26 6.07
C GLU A 93 14.26 -12.49 5.85
N ARG A 94 13.85 -13.74 5.74
CA ARG A 94 12.44 -14.09 5.58
C ARG A 94 11.68 -13.88 6.87
N PRO A 95 10.42 -13.44 6.81
CA PRO A 95 9.57 -13.49 7.98
C PRO A 95 9.42 -14.95 8.43
N LEU A 96 9.78 -15.22 9.68
CA LEU A 96 9.79 -16.57 10.23
C LEU A 96 8.39 -17.10 10.53
N LYS A 97 7.40 -16.20 10.69
CA LYS A 97 6.02 -16.55 11.04
C LYS A 97 5.09 -16.44 9.86
N GLU A 98 4.13 -17.33 9.80
CA GLU A 98 3.20 -17.47 8.69
C GLU A 98 2.26 -16.28 8.52
N ASP A 99 1.96 -15.60 9.61
CA ASP A 99 1.06 -14.45 9.72
C ASP A 99 1.80 -13.11 9.88
N SER A 100 3.11 -13.07 9.59
CA SER A 100 3.86 -11.82 9.73
C SER A 100 3.39 -10.78 8.70
N GLU A 101 3.05 -9.60 9.21
CA GLU A 101 2.59 -8.47 8.42
C GLU A 101 3.74 -7.60 7.91
N TYR A 102 4.97 -7.97 8.19
CA TYR A 102 6.15 -7.26 7.72
C TYR A 102 7.36 -8.20 7.55
N SER A 103 8.29 -7.76 6.74
CA SER A 103 9.64 -8.30 6.66
C SER A 103 10.65 -7.15 6.75
N TYR A 104 11.92 -7.45 6.96
CA TYR A 104 12.93 -6.41 7.02
C TYR A 104 14.23 -6.87 6.38
N GLN A 105 15.00 -5.89 5.95
CA GLN A 105 16.34 -6.04 5.40
C GLN A 105 17.28 -5.07 6.10
N LYS A 106 18.48 -5.55 6.45
CA LYS A 106 19.57 -4.69 6.91
C LYS A 106 20.37 -4.20 5.71
N ILE A 107 20.53 -2.90 5.61
CA ILE A 107 21.38 -2.29 4.58
C ILE A 107 22.52 -1.52 5.20
N LYS A 108 23.66 -1.53 4.53
CA LYS A 108 24.85 -0.79 4.94
C LYS A 108 24.98 0.46 4.08
N LEU A 109 24.91 1.64 4.68
CA LEU A 109 25.08 2.92 4.03
C LEU A 109 26.29 3.63 4.61
N GLY A 110 27.43 3.46 3.98
CA GLY A 110 28.72 3.91 4.53
C GLY A 110 29.05 3.19 5.83
N LYS A 111 29.11 3.94 6.93
CA LYS A 111 29.39 3.39 8.28
C LYS A 111 28.13 3.04 9.07
N LYS A 112 26.94 3.41 8.58
CA LYS A 112 25.67 3.19 9.27
C LYS A 112 24.96 1.96 8.74
N GLU A 113 24.43 1.13 9.64
CA GLU A 113 23.47 0.08 9.32
C GLU A 113 22.06 0.60 9.57
N LEU A 114 21.16 0.35 8.62
CA LEU A 114 19.76 0.73 8.70
C LEU A 114 18.87 -0.49 8.43
N ASN A 115 17.75 -0.55 9.11
CA ASN A 115 16.71 -1.52 8.79
C ASN A 115 15.70 -0.88 7.84
N ILE A 116 15.44 -1.56 6.72
CA ILE A 116 14.29 -1.28 5.86
C ILE A 116 13.20 -2.28 6.22
N TYR A 117 12.06 -1.79 6.63
CA TYR A 117 10.87 -2.60 6.91
C TYR A 117 9.93 -2.56 5.71
N TYR A 118 9.53 -3.74 5.27
CA TYR A 118 8.52 -3.95 4.22
C TYR A 118 7.23 -4.37 4.90
N ILE A 119 6.26 -3.49 4.93
CA ILE A 119 5.02 -3.65 5.67
C ILE A 119 3.89 -3.90 4.69
N THR A 120 2.99 -4.85 5.00
CA THR A 120 1.86 -5.15 4.13
C THR A 120 1.00 -3.90 3.87
N HIS A 121 0.54 -3.78 2.64
CA HIS A 121 -0.20 -2.60 2.15
C HIS A 121 -1.42 -2.28 3.02
N HIS A 122 -2.24 -3.28 3.33
CA HIS A 122 -3.43 -3.08 4.16
C HIS A 122 -3.10 -2.70 5.61
N LEU A 123 -1.98 -3.16 6.17
CA LEU A 123 -1.54 -2.71 7.49
C LEU A 123 -1.12 -1.24 7.46
N CYS A 124 -0.48 -0.79 6.38
CA CYS A 124 -0.16 0.63 6.20
C CYS A 124 -1.42 1.50 6.12
N HIS A 125 -2.46 1.06 5.40
CA HIS A 125 -3.75 1.74 5.39
C HIS A 125 -4.39 1.80 6.77
N ALA A 126 -4.39 0.68 7.50
CA ALA A 126 -4.93 0.62 8.86
C ALA A 126 -4.18 1.56 9.81
N ALA A 127 -2.85 1.58 9.75
CA ALA A 127 -2.00 2.46 10.55
C ALA A 127 -2.26 3.94 10.22
N ASN A 128 -2.38 4.28 8.94
CA ASN A 128 -2.68 5.64 8.49
C ASN A 128 -4.06 6.14 8.96
N GLY A 129 -5.04 5.25 9.03
CA GLY A 129 -6.37 5.61 9.54
C GLY A 129 -6.45 5.66 11.06
N PHE A 130 -5.79 4.73 11.75
CA PHE A 130 -5.94 4.55 13.19
C PHE A 130 -5.04 5.47 14.03
N TYR A 131 -3.74 5.50 13.79
CA TYR A 131 -2.82 6.22 14.68
C TYR A 131 -3.01 7.74 14.72
N PRO A 132 -3.39 8.45 13.64
CA PRO A 132 -3.73 9.86 13.72
C PRO A 132 -5.13 10.12 14.27
N SER A 133 -5.97 9.09 14.44
CA SER A 133 -7.33 9.25 14.94
C SER A 133 -7.36 9.50 16.46
N PRO A 134 -8.45 10.05 16.99
CA PRO A 134 -8.59 10.24 18.43
C PRO A 134 -8.92 8.95 19.20
N PHE A 135 -9.10 7.82 18.50
CA PHE A 135 -9.59 6.58 19.11
C PHE A 135 -8.44 5.78 19.74
N LYS A 136 -8.58 5.44 21.01
CA LYS A 136 -7.68 4.47 21.67
C LYS A 136 -7.98 3.03 21.26
N LYS A 137 -9.24 2.75 20.89
CA LYS A 137 -9.68 1.45 20.42
C LYS A 137 -10.74 1.62 19.34
N SER A 138 -10.60 0.88 18.23
CA SER A 138 -11.58 0.91 17.13
C SER A 138 -11.54 -0.36 16.29
N ALA A 139 -12.66 -0.65 15.63
CA ALA A 139 -12.65 -1.51 14.45
C ALA A 139 -12.07 -0.73 13.28
N ILE A 140 -11.30 -1.42 12.44
CA ILE A 140 -10.67 -0.85 11.25
C ILE A 140 -11.05 -1.74 10.06
N LEU A 141 -11.54 -1.11 9.00
CA LEU A 141 -11.80 -1.76 7.71
C LEU A 141 -10.90 -1.11 6.67
N THR A 142 -10.12 -1.93 5.97
CA THR A 142 -9.39 -1.50 4.79
C THR A 142 -9.92 -2.24 3.57
N ALA A 143 -10.27 -1.51 2.51
CA ALA A 143 -10.76 -2.08 1.26
C ALA A 143 -10.07 -1.40 0.10
N ASP A 144 -9.45 -2.20 -0.77
CA ASP A 144 -8.67 -1.73 -1.91
C ASP A 144 -8.90 -2.62 -3.13
N GLY A 145 -8.28 -2.28 -4.25
CA GLY A 145 -8.19 -3.16 -5.42
C GLY A 145 -7.42 -4.42 -5.06
N VAL A 146 -6.20 -4.24 -4.62
CA VAL A 146 -5.30 -5.28 -4.14
C VAL A 146 -4.10 -4.67 -3.39
N GLY A 147 -3.74 -5.27 -2.26
CA GLY A 147 -2.47 -5.04 -1.58
C GLY A 147 -1.80 -6.39 -1.37
N GLU A 148 -0.67 -6.63 -2.00
CA GLU A 148 -0.04 -7.95 -2.16
C GLU A 148 -1.06 -8.99 -2.66
N ASP A 149 -1.69 -9.73 -1.76
CA ASP A 149 -2.71 -10.77 -2.02
C ASP A 149 -4.07 -10.46 -1.38
N ASP A 150 -4.10 -9.50 -0.46
CA ASP A 150 -5.30 -9.08 0.25
C ASP A 150 -6.06 -8.01 -0.54
N SER A 151 -7.37 -7.99 -0.39
CA SER A 151 -8.27 -6.98 -0.99
C SER A 151 -9.09 -6.25 0.06
N VAL A 152 -9.47 -6.93 1.15
CA VAL A 152 -10.19 -6.34 2.28
C VAL A 152 -9.66 -6.95 3.57
N ASN A 153 -9.32 -6.11 4.53
CA ASN A 153 -8.92 -6.56 5.86
C ASN A 153 -9.82 -5.95 6.94
N PHE A 154 -10.20 -6.80 7.90
CA PHE A 154 -10.90 -6.44 9.12
C PHE A 154 -9.89 -6.50 10.26
N LEU A 155 -9.66 -5.37 10.92
CA LEU A 155 -8.66 -5.25 11.97
C LEU A 155 -9.25 -4.58 13.21
N VAL A 156 -8.53 -4.69 14.31
CA VAL A 156 -8.80 -3.94 15.54
C VAL A 156 -7.56 -3.16 15.92
N GLY A 157 -7.72 -1.87 16.11
CA GLY A 157 -6.75 -1.01 16.76
C GLY A 157 -6.99 -0.97 18.27
N ASP A 158 -5.93 -1.09 19.06
CA ASP A 158 -5.96 -0.96 20.50
C ASP A 158 -4.67 -0.29 20.99
N ASN A 159 -4.77 0.96 21.43
CA ASN A 159 -3.64 1.82 21.78
C ASN A 159 -2.59 1.92 20.67
N ASN A 160 -1.45 1.26 20.82
CA ASN A 160 -0.37 1.27 19.84
C ASN A 160 -0.27 -0.05 19.03
N LYS A 161 -1.31 -0.89 19.07
CA LYS A 161 -1.31 -2.18 18.37
C LYS A 161 -2.46 -2.26 17.40
N ILE A 162 -2.20 -2.85 16.24
CA ILE A 162 -3.20 -3.21 15.25
C ILE A 162 -3.16 -4.72 15.08
N LYS A 163 -4.32 -5.37 15.23
CA LYS A 163 -4.47 -6.82 15.10
C LYS A 163 -5.39 -7.14 13.94
N LEU A 164 -4.94 -7.99 13.03
CA LEU A 164 -5.76 -8.56 11.97
C LEU A 164 -6.75 -9.58 12.57
N LEU A 165 -8.02 -9.47 12.19
CA LEU A 165 -9.08 -10.42 12.54
C LEU A 165 -9.44 -11.32 11.37
N LYS A 166 -9.64 -10.74 10.18
CA LYS A 166 -10.04 -11.46 8.98
C LYS A 166 -9.53 -10.71 7.75
N ARG A 167 -9.21 -11.48 6.71
CA ARG A 167 -8.84 -10.94 5.39
C ARG A 167 -9.65 -11.61 4.29
N LEU A 168 -9.97 -10.85 3.27
CA LEU A 168 -10.42 -11.35 1.99
C LEU A 168 -9.29 -11.18 0.99
N LYS A 169 -9.10 -12.21 0.17
CA LYS A 169 -8.03 -12.24 -0.82
C LYS A 169 -8.62 -12.16 -2.22
N ILE A 170 -7.77 -11.82 -3.18
CA ILE A 170 -8.12 -11.91 -4.60
C ILE A 170 -8.54 -13.35 -4.93
N PRO A 171 -9.62 -13.54 -5.73
CA PRO A 171 -10.29 -12.57 -6.60
C PRO A 171 -11.43 -11.77 -5.93
N HIS A 172 -11.72 -11.97 -4.65
CA HIS A 172 -12.82 -11.32 -3.94
C HIS A 172 -12.45 -9.88 -3.57
N SER A 173 -12.53 -8.98 -4.54
CA SER A 173 -12.17 -7.58 -4.36
C SER A 173 -13.27 -6.63 -4.81
N THR A 174 -13.73 -5.79 -3.89
CA THR A 174 -14.67 -4.70 -4.19
C THR A 174 -14.03 -3.62 -5.04
N GLY A 175 -12.73 -3.33 -4.83
CA GLY A 175 -12.00 -2.35 -5.64
C GLY A 175 -11.80 -2.84 -7.07
N SER A 176 -11.43 -4.12 -7.28
CA SER A 176 -11.32 -4.70 -8.62
C SER A 176 -12.69 -4.76 -9.32
N PHE A 177 -13.76 -5.07 -8.59
CA PHE A 177 -15.12 -4.99 -9.11
C PHE A 177 -15.43 -3.57 -9.61
N TYR A 178 -15.10 -2.55 -8.84
CA TYR A 178 -15.31 -1.15 -9.22
C TYR A 178 -14.47 -0.76 -10.45
N SER A 179 -13.21 -1.17 -10.51
CA SER A 179 -12.33 -0.94 -11.66
C SER A 179 -12.84 -1.60 -12.93
N THR A 180 -13.45 -2.78 -12.84
CA THR A 180 -14.08 -3.46 -13.98
C THR A 180 -15.23 -2.63 -14.56
N PHE A 181 -16.08 -2.04 -13.72
CA PHE A 181 -17.11 -1.13 -14.20
C PHE A 181 -16.53 0.19 -14.74
N THR A 182 -15.44 0.67 -14.18
CA THR A 182 -14.73 1.84 -14.71
C THR A 182 -14.29 1.58 -16.16
N GLU A 183 -13.71 0.42 -16.43
CA GLU A 183 -13.33 0.00 -17.78
C GLU A 183 -14.54 -0.18 -18.70
N PHE A 184 -15.61 -0.82 -18.20
CA PHE A 184 -16.86 -1.03 -18.94
C PHE A 184 -17.48 0.30 -19.42
N PHE A 185 -17.38 1.37 -18.62
CA PHE A 185 -17.83 2.72 -19.02
C PHE A 185 -16.84 3.46 -19.92
N GLY A 186 -15.76 2.82 -20.38
CA GLY A 186 -14.78 3.42 -21.28
C GLY A 186 -13.73 4.30 -20.59
N TYR A 187 -13.65 4.25 -19.28
CA TYR A 187 -12.64 4.98 -18.52
C TYR A 187 -11.44 4.09 -18.20
N LYS A 188 -10.34 4.70 -17.77
CA LYS A 188 -9.12 3.99 -17.44
C LYS A 188 -9.23 3.36 -16.05
N PRO A 189 -9.23 2.00 -15.94
CA PRO A 189 -9.27 1.33 -14.65
C PRO A 189 -8.03 1.67 -13.82
N GLU A 190 -8.18 1.71 -12.50
CA GLU A 190 -7.15 2.06 -11.50
C GLU A 190 -6.66 3.51 -11.59
N ALA A 191 -7.39 4.37 -12.28
CA ALA A 191 -7.06 5.78 -12.42
C ALA A 191 -8.29 6.69 -12.47
N ASP A 192 -9.39 6.22 -13.04
CA ASP A 192 -10.57 7.03 -13.36
C ASP A 192 -11.82 6.61 -12.54
N GLU A 193 -11.69 5.81 -11.51
CA GLU A 193 -12.79 5.38 -10.64
C GLU A 193 -13.58 6.57 -10.07
N TRP A 194 -12.92 7.68 -9.81
CA TRP A 194 -13.54 8.91 -9.36
C TRP A 194 -14.54 9.50 -10.36
N LYS A 195 -14.35 9.25 -11.66
CA LYS A 195 -15.32 9.68 -12.71
C LYS A 195 -16.59 8.85 -12.63
N VAL A 196 -16.47 7.54 -12.40
CA VAL A 196 -17.61 6.64 -12.20
C VAL A 196 -18.35 7.00 -10.91
N MET A 197 -17.61 7.34 -9.85
CA MET A 197 -18.21 7.87 -8.62
C MET A 197 -19.05 9.13 -8.91
N ALA A 198 -18.54 10.07 -9.69
CA ALA A 198 -19.28 11.27 -10.07
C ALA A 198 -20.53 10.94 -10.91
N LEU A 199 -20.43 9.99 -11.85
CA LEU A 199 -21.56 9.51 -12.65
C LEU A 199 -22.68 8.90 -11.79
N SER A 200 -22.35 8.34 -10.63
CA SER A 200 -23.37 7.74 -9.75
C SER A 200 -24.42 8.74 -9.26
N ALA A 201 -24.12 10.03 -9.28
CA ALA A 201 -25.10 11.09 -8.96
C ALA A 201 -26.29 11.15 -9.92
N TYR A 202 -26.13 10.66 -11.13
CA TYR A 202 -27.21 10.57 -12.14
C TYR A 202 -27.98 9.24 -12.08
N GLY A 203 -27.55 8.32 -11.23
CA GLY A 203 -28.15 7.01 -11.06
C GLY A 203 -29.38 7.02 -10.16
N SER A 204 -30.18 5.94 -10.26
CA SER A 204 -31.31 5.69 -9.37
C SER A 204 -31.18 4.35 -8.70
N LYS A 205 -31.50 4.27 -7.40
CA LYS A 205 -31.58 3.03 -6.63
C LYS A 205 -32.77 2.16 -7.02
N ASN A 206 -33.73 2.70 -7.76
CA ASN A 206 -34.97 2.00 -8.14
C ASN A 206 -34.85 1.26 -9.49
N ASN A 207 -33.65 0.76 -9.84
CA ASN A 207 -33.45 0.00 -11.06
C ASN A 207 -33.23 -1.48 -10.77
N LYS A 208 -33.44 -2.34 -11.78
CA LYS A 208 -33.31 -3.79 -11.66
C LYS A 208 -31.89 -4.25 -11.27
N TYR A 209 -30.86 -3.52 -11.68
CA TYR A 209 -29.47 -3.89 -11.44
C TYR A 209 -29.05 -3.67 -9.98
N TYR A 210 -29.66 -2.68 -9.30
CA TYR A 210 -29.37 -2.44 -7.88
C TYR A 210 -29.68 -3.69 -7.01
N LYS A 211 -30.76 -4.40 -7.34
CA LYS A 211 -31.14 -5.64 -6.62
C LYS A 211 -30.24 -6.83 -6.94
N LEU A 212 -29.63 -6.85 -8.13
CA LEU A 212 -28.74 -7.94 -8.56
C LEU A 212 -27.32 -7.81 -7.97
N ILE A 213 -26.88 -6.59 -7.70
CA ILE A 213 -25.51 -6.30 -7.26
C ILE A 213 -25.42 -6.26 -5.74
N ARG A 214 -26.50 -5.99 -5.04
CA ARG A 214 -26.55 -5.98 -3.57
C ARG A 214 -26.64 -7.38 -2.97
#